data_d1a6cf4d5879c69669aeefce5e6d5478
#
_entry.id   d1a6cf4d5879c69669aeefce5e6d5478
#
_cell.length_a   1.000
_cell.length_b   1.000
_cell.length_c   1.000
_cell.angle_alpha   90.00
_cell.angle_beta   90.00
_cell.angle_gamma   90.00
#
_symmetry.space_group_name_H-M   'P 1'
#
loop_
_entity.id
_entity.type
_entity.pdbx_description
1 polymer ?
#
loop_
_entity_poly.entity_id
_entity_poly.type
_entity_poly.pdbx_seq_one_letter_code
_entity_poly.pdbx_strand_id
1 'polypeptide(L)'
;MNSALTGKVALVTGGTSGIGLATAKELAAQGAKVYITGRRQAELDNAVASLGGQAIGIRADASRLDDLDTVYAQIAEQAGRLDVLFANAGGGDMLPLGAITEEHFDRIFATNVRGVLFTVQKSLPLLVSGSSVILTGST
;
A
#
# COMPACT_ATOMS: atom_id res chain seq x y z
N MET A 1 -3.09 -5.55 -26.67
CA MET A 1 -2.73 -5.62 -25.24
C MET A 1 -1.90 -4.42 -24.86
N ASN A 2 -2.40 -3.68 -23.92
CA ASN A 2 -1.65 -2.56 -23.40
C ASN A 2 -0.71 -3.04 -22.30
N SER A 3 0.57 -2.75 -22.44
CA SER A 3 1.63 -3.18 -21.52
C SER A 3 2.50 -1.98 -21.14
N ALA A 4 1.86 -0.83 -20.91
CA ALA A 4 2.57 0.42 -20.62
C ALA A 4 3.49 0.32 -19.39
N LEU A 5 3.18 -0.57 -18.45
CA LEU A 5 3.92 -0.72 -17.21
C LEU A 5 4.73 -2.04 -17.14
N THR A 6 4.94 -2.69 -18.27
CA THR A 6 5.77 -3.91 -18.31
C THR A 6 7.17 -3.60 -17.76
N GLY A 7 7.63 -4.43 -16.82
CA GLY A 7 8.91 -4.26 -16.16
C GLY A 7 8.89 -3.28 -14.99
N LYS A 8 7.77 -2.63 -14.76
CA LYS A 8 7.61 -1.71 -13.62
C LYS A 8 7.15 -2.48 -12.38
N VAL A 9 7.53 -1.97 -11.23
CA VAL A 9 7.21 -2.55 -9.92
C VAL A 9 6.36 -1.54 -9.16
N ALA A 10 5.22 -1.99 -8.67
CA ALA A 10 4.28 -1.14 -7.94
C ALA A 10 3.99 -1.69 -6.55
N LEU A 11 3.78 -0.79 -5.61
CA LEU A 11 3.27 -1.12 -4.27
C LEU A 11 2.00 -0.31 -4.02
N VAL A 12 0.94 -1.00 -3.61
CA VAL A 12 -0.31 -0.40 -3.17
C VAL A 12 -0.55 -0.80 -1.72
N THR A 13 -0.45 0.13 -0.80
CA THR A 13 -0.83 -0.14 0.58
C THR A 13 -2.35 -0.06 0.71
N GLY A 14 -2.95 -0.91 1.53
CA GLY A 14 -4.41 -1.00 1.60
C GLY A 14 -5.02 -1.48 0.29
N GLY A 15 -4.42 -2.48 -0.32
CA GLY A 15 -4.80 -2.97 -1.65
C GLY A 15 -5.86 -4.06 -1.68
N THR A 16 -6.49 -4.40 -0.55
CA THR A 16 -7.40 -5.54 -0.47
C THR A 16 -8.84 -5.22 -0.84
N SER A 17 -9.20 -3.94 -0.91
CA SER A 17 -10.57 -3.51 -1.22
C SER A 17 -10.58 -2.10 -1.78
N GLY A 18 -11.75 -1.67 -2.24
CA GLY A 18 -12.00 -0.28 -2.64
C GLY A 18 -11.05 0.26 -3.67
N ILE A 19 -10.63 1.51 -3.46
CA ILE A 19 -9.76 2.24 -4.40
C ILE A 19 -8.41 1.53 -4.56
N GLY A 20 -7.85 1.03 -3.47
CA GLY A 20 -6.56 0.33 -3.52
C GLY A 20 -6.61 -0.92 -4.39
N LEU A 21 -7.64 -1.75 -4.22
CA LEU A 21 -7.78 -2.96 -5.02
C LEU A 21 -8.03 -2.62 -6.49
N ALA A 22 -8.89 -1.65 -6.78
CA ALA A 22 -9.16 -1.23 -8.15
C ALA A 22 -7.90 -0.70 -8.84
N THR A 23 -7.10 0.07 -8.12
CA THR A 23 -5.83 0.59 -8.63
C THR A 23 -4.84 -0.55 -8.89
N ALA A 24 -4.73 -1.50 -7.95
CA ALA A 24 -3.86 -2.65 -8.11
C ALA A 24 -4.24 -3.48 -9.34
N LYS A 25 -5.54 -3.67 -9.58
CA LYS A 25 -6.04 -4.38 -10.76
C LYS A 25 -5.61 -3.68 -12.05
N GLU A 26 -5.74 -2.36 -12.10
CA GLU A 26 -5.35 -1.61 -13.29
C GLU A 26 -3.85 -1.66 -13.52
N LEU A 27 -3.04 -1.48 -12.45
CA LEU A 27 -1.59 -1.59 -12.58
C LEU A 27 -1.17 -2.97 -13.10
N ALA A 28 -1.76 -4.03 -12.58
CA ALA A 28 -1.49 -5.40 -13.04
C ALA A 28 -1.93 -5.58 -14.50
N ALA A 29 -3.08 -5.05 -14.87
CA ALA A 29 -3.56 -5.13 -16.25
C ALA A 29 -2.63 -4.42 -17.24
N GLN A 30 -1.92 -3.40 -16.79
CA GLN A 30 -0.94 -2.68 -17.60
C GLN A 30 0.45 -3.34 -17.60
N GLY A 31 0.60 -4.48 -16.96
CA GLY A 31 1.83 -5.26 -17.00
C GLY A 31 2.77 -5.08 -15.83
N ALA A 32 2.41 -4.28 -14.83
CA ALA A 32 3.26 -4.09 -13.65
C ALA A 32 3.27 -5.32 -12.75
N LYS A 33 4.40 -5.55 -12.10
CA LYS A 33 4.48 -6.44 -10.95
C LYS A 33 3.95 -5.68 -9.74
N VAL A 34 2.87 -6.16 -9.14
CA VAL A 34 2.15 -5.41 -8.11
C VAL A 34 2.28 -6.10 -6.76
N TYR A 35 2.77 -5.34 -5.78
CA TYR A 35 2.72 -5.73 -4.37
C TYR A 35 1.53 -5.02 -3.73
N ILE A 36 0.75 -5.74 -2.96
CA ILE A 36 -0.33 -5.16 -2.17
C ILE A 36 -0.17 -5.53 -0.70
N THR A 37 -0.57 -4.63 0.17
CA THR A 37 -0.61 -4.90 1.60
C THR A 37 -2.03 -4.89 2.13
N GLY A 38 -2.25 -5.62 3.19
CA GLY A 38 -3.49 -5.63 3.95
C GLY A 38 -3.23 -6.23 5.33
N ARG A 39 -4.06 -5.87 6.29
CA ARG A 39 -3.90 -6.30 7.68
C ARG A 39 -4.41 -7.72 7.91
N ARG A 40 -5.38 -8.17 7.11
CA ARG A 40 -6.06 -9.45 7.29
C ARG A 40 -5.66 -10.41 6.19
N GLN A 41 -5.11 -11.55 6.58
CA GLN A 41 -4.57 -12.53 5.63
C GLN A 41 -5.61 -13.05 4.65
N ALA A 42 -6.82 -13.38 5.12
CA ALA A 42 -7.86 -13.94 4.25
C ALA A 42 -8.28 -12.95 3.16
N GLU A 43 -8.47 -11.67 3.52
CA GLU A 43 -8.82 -10.64 2.55
C GLU A 43 -7.67 -10.39 1.56
N LEU A 44 -6.43 -10.44 2.06
CA LEU A 44 -5.25 -10.28 1.24
C LEU A 44 -5.15 -11.41 0.21
N ASP A 45 -5.35 -12.65 0.63
CA ASP A 45 -5.29 -13.81 -0.26
C ASP A 45 -6.36 -13.72 -1.34
N ASN A 46 -7.57 -13.31 -0.99
CA ASN A 46 -8.65 -13.12 -1.95
C ASN A 46 -8.33 -12.02 -2.97
N ALA A 47 -7.77 -10.93 -2.50
CA ALA A 47 -7.38 -9.82 -3.38
C ALA A 47 -6.28 -10.27 -4.36
N VAL A 48 -5.26 -10.95 -3.88
CA VAL A 48 -4.17 -11.47 -4.73
C VAL A 48 -4.74 -12.41 -5.79
N ALA A 49 -5.64 -13.32 -5.40
CA ALA A 49 -6.26 -14.25 -6.34
C ALA A 49 -7.02 -13.51 -7.45
N SER A 50 -7.62 -12.36 -7.14
CA SER A 50 -8.37 -11.57 -8.12
C SER A 50 -7.48 -10.78 -9.07
N LEU A 51 -6.19 -10.60 -8.75
CA LEU A 51 -5.26 -9.79 -9.54
C LEU A 51 -4.50 -10.59 -10.59
N GLY A 52 -4.52 -11.90 -10.51
CA GLY A 52 -3.77 -12.76 -11.43
C GLY A 52 -2.33 -12.97 -11.00
N GLY A 53 -1.51 -13.54 -11.90
CA GLY A 53 -0.20 -14.09 -11.54
C GLY A 53 0.92 -13.08 -11.26
N GLN A 54 0.69 -11.79 -11.47
CA GLN A 54 1.72 -10.77 -11.26
C GLN A 54 1.64 -10.09 -9.88
N ALA A 55 0.68 -10.47 -9.07
CA ALA A 55 0.46 -9.82 -7.79
C ALA A 55 1.05 -10.62 -6.63
N ILE A 56 1.62 -9.92 -5.66
CA ILE A 56 2.15 -10.49 -4.43
C ILE A 56 1.54 -9.75 -3.26
N GLY A 57 0.96 -10.49 -2.33
CA GLY A 57 0.41 -9.93 -1.10
C GLY A 57 1.41 -10.04 0.05
N ILE A 58 1.52 -8.97 0.82
CA ILE A 58 2.33 -8.96 2.04
C ILE A 58 1.42 -8.49 3.19
N ARG A 59 1.20 -9.36 4.16
CA ARG A 59 0.41 -8.96 5.33
C ARG A 59 1.17 -7.92 6.12
N ALA A 60 0.60 -6.75 6.25
CA ALA A 60 1.21 -5.63 6.96
C ALA A 60 0.14 -4.62 7.39
N ASP A 61 0.37 -4.02 8.54
CA ASP A 61 -0.37 -2.85 9.00
C ASP A 61 0.49 -1.63 8.73
N ALA A 62 0.04 -0.74 7.84
CA ALA A 62 0.81 0.43 7.43
C ALA A 62 1.04 1.43 8.57
N SER A 63 0.32 1.32 9.68
CA SER A 63 0.56 2.13 10.88
C SER A 63 1.73 1.62 11.73
N ARG A 64 2.24 0.43 11.43
CA ARG A 64 3.33 -0.20 12.17
C ARG A 64 4.62 -0.13 11.37
N LEU A 65 5.61 0.57 11.91
CA LEU A 65 6.88 0.79 11.21
C LEU A 65 7.62 -0.52 10.94
N ASP A 66 7.56 -1.48 11.86
CA ASP A 66 8.18 -2.80 11.67
C ASP A 66 7.60 -3.54 10.48
N ASP A 67 6.27 -3.44 10.29
CA ASP A 67 5.61 -4.07 9.16
C ASP A 67 6.05 -3.42 7.85
N LEU A 68 6.19 -2.10 7.82
CA LEU A 68 6.69 -1.40 6.64
C LEU A 68 8.13 -1.82 6.31
N ASP A 69 8.98 -1.99 7.32
CA ASP A 69 10.34 -2.47 7.11
C ASP A 69 10.34 -3.84 6.44
N THR A 70 9.46 -4.74 6.89
CA THR A 70 9.32 -6.07 6.31
C THR A 70 8.87 -6.00 4.84
N VAL A 71 7.90 -5.13 4.54
CA VAL A 71 7.41 -4.93 3.15
C VAL A 71 8.55 -4.51 2.24
N TYR A 72 9.28 -3.47 2.63
CA TYR A 72 10.35 -2.94 1.77
C TYR A 72 11.55 -3.88 1.66
N ALA A 73 11.85 -4.64 2.72
CA ALA A 73 12.89 -5.67 2.65
C ALA A 73 12.55 -6.74 1.62
N GLN A 74 11.29 -7.17 1.58
CA GLN A 74 10.85 -8.16 0.60
C GLN A 74 10.90 -7.62 -0.83
N ILE A 75 10.44 -6.39 -1.04
CA ILE A 75 10.49 -5.76 -2.36
C ILE A 75 11.95 -5.59 -2.81
N ALA A 76 12.83 -5.16 -1.91
CA ALA A 76 14.24 -5.01 -2.22
C ALA A 76 14.86 -6.34 -2.66
N GLU A 77 14.55 -7.43 -1.96
CA GLU A 77 15.09 -8.75 -2.29
C GLU A 77 14.55 -9.30 -3.60
N GLN A 78 13.23 -9.15 -3.84
CA GLN A 78 12.57 -9.77 -4.99
C GLN A 78 12.60 -8.94 -6.25
N ALA A 79 12.62 -7.62 -6.13
CA ALA A 79 12.51 -6.72 -7.28
C ALA A 79 13.62 -5.69 -7.35
N GLY A 80 14.15 -5.24 -6.22
CA GLY A 80 15.26 -4.31 -6.15
C GLY A 80 14.95 -2.87 -6.51
N ARG A 81 13.69 -2.57 -6.85
CA ARG A 81 13.26 -1.24 -7.28
C ARG A 81 11.79 -1.04 -7.03
N LEU A 82 11.36 0.21 -7.02
CA LEU A 82 9.95 0.57 -6.94
C LEU A 82 9.68 1.74 -7.88
N ASP A 83 8.79 1.54 -8.82
CA ASP A 83 8.45 2.53 -9.84
C ASP A 83 7.18 3.30 -9.50
N VAL A 84 6.23 2.65 -8.83
CA VAL A 84 4.95 3.24 -8.45
C VAL A 84 4.68 2.93 -6.98
N LEU A 85 4.47 3.95 -6.19
CA LEU A 85 4.01 3.80 -4.82
C LEU A 85 2.65 4.49 -4.68
N PHE A 86 1.63 3.71 -4.33
CA PHE A 86 0.34 4.25 -3.96
C PHE A 86 0.14 4.05 -2.45
N ALA A 87 0.40 5.10 -1.68
CA ALA A 87 0.20 5.12 -0.25
C ALA A 87 -1.30 5.37 0.02
N ASN A 88 -2.07 4.28 0.01
CA ASN A 88 -3.53 4.31 0.07
C ASN A 88 -4.08 3.80 1.39
N ALA A 89 -3.29 3.06 2.18
CA ALA A 89 -3.78 2.55 3.46
C ALA A 89 -4.23 3.70 4.36
N GLY A 90 -5.44 3.58 4.87
CA GLY A 90 -6.03 4.59 5.71
C GLY A 90 -7.38 4.12 6.20
N GLY A 91 -8.08 4.99 6.92
CA GLY A 91 -9.40 4.69 7.44
C GLY A 91 -9.54 5.11 8.89
N GLY A 92 -10.55 4.58 9.51
CA GLY A 92 -10.87 4.84 10.88
C GLY A 92 -12.37 4.98 11.08
N ASP A 93 -12.75 5.04 12.31
CA ASP A 93 -14.12 5.26 12.73
C ASP A 93 -14.30 6.71 13.19
N MET A 94 -15.51 7.18 13.10
CA MET A 94 -15.88 8.52 13.54
C MET A 94 -16.49 8.45 14.93
N LEU A 95 -16.03 9.34 15.79
CA LEU A 95 -16.64 9.56 17.10
C LEU A 95 -17.06 11.01 17.22
N PRO A 96 -18.18 11.27 17.90
CA PRO A 96 -18.60 12.66 18.14
C PRO A 96 -17.63 13.37 19.07
N LEU A 97 -17.51 14.67 18.90
CA LEU A 97 -16.74 15.50 19.81
C LEU A 97 -17.28 15.31 21.23
N GLY A 98 -16.41 15.06 22.18
CA GLY A 98 -16.79 14.73 23.56
C GLY A 98 -16.67 13.25 23.87
N ALA A 99 -16.70 12.37 22.85
CA ALA A 99 -16.53 10.93 23.00
C ALA A 99 -15.18 10.44 22.50
N ILE A 100 -14.36 11.31 21.94
CA ILE A 100 -13.04 10.95 21.42
C ILE A 100 -12.12 10.63 22.59
N THR A 101 -11.45 9.47 22.49
CA THR A 101 -10.44 9.04 23.47
C THR A 101 -9.04 9.30 22.92
N GLU A 102 -8.05 9.29 23.81
CA GLU A 102 -6.65 9.39 23.41
C GLU A 102 -6.26 8.23 22.48
N GLU A 103 -6.71 7.02 22.79
CA GLU A 103 -6.44 5.83 21.96
C GLU A 103 -7.05 5.96 20.57
N HIS A 104 -8.25 6.50 20.48
CA HIS A 104 -8.90 6.74 19.19
C HIS A 104 -8.09 7.74 18.37
N PHE A 105 -7.70 8.86 18.97
CA PHE A 105 -6.88 9.88 18.33
C PHE A 105 -5.56 9.29 17.82
N ASP A 106 -4.85 8.57 18.69
CA ASP A 106 -3.55 8.00 18.34
C ASP A 106 -3.67 6.99 17.19
N ARG A 107 -4.72 6.16 17.22
CA ARG A 107 -4.94 5.16 16.17
C ARG A 107 -5.23 5.80 14.82
N ILE A 108 -6.06 6.85 14.80
CA ILE A 108 -6.38 7.56 13.55
C ILE A 108 -5.14 8.23 12.98
N PHE A 109 -4.37 8.93 13.80
CA PHE A 109 -3.14 9.58 13.36
C PHE A 109 -2.05 8.58 13.00
N ALA A 110 -1.97 7.46 13.69
CA ALA A 110 -1.00 6.42 13.36
C ALA A 110 -1.23 5.85 11.96
N THR A 111 -2.47 5.62 11.61
CA THR A 111 -2.81 5.06 10.29
C THR A 111 -2.73 6.12 9.19
N ASN A 112 -3.33 7.28 9.40
CA ASN A 112 -3.57 8.25 8.32
C ASN A 112 -2.49 9.30 8.20
N VAL A 113 -1.63 9.48 9.20
CA VAL A 113 -0.56 10.49 9.17
C VAL A 113 0.80 9.81 9.30
N ARG A 114 1.10 9.18 10.43
CA ARG A 114 2.40 8.54 10.66
C ARG A 114 2.66 7.44 9.65
N GLY A 115 1.66 6.59 9.40
CA GLY A 115 1.78 5.49 8.45
C GLY A 115 2.05 5.97 7.04
N VAL A 116 1.38 7.03 6.61
CA VAL A 116 1.59 7.61 5.28
C VAL A 116 3.00 8.18 5.15
N LEU A 117 3.42 8.96 6.14
CA LEU A 117 4.77 9.53 6.13
C LEU A 117 5.84 8.45 5.98
N PHE A 118 5.78 7.42 6.82
CA PHE A 118 6.83 6.39 6.81
C PHE A 118 6.69 5.41 5.67
N THR A 119 5.49 5.21 5.12
CA THR A 119 5.32 4.47 3.87
C THR A 119 6.12 5.14 2.76
N VAL A 120 6.05 6.46 2.64
CA VAL A 120 6.81 7.19 1.64
C VAL A 120 8.30 7.22 1.99
N GLN A 121 8.65 7.61 3.21
CA GLN A 121 10.05 7.78 3.60
C GLN A 121 10.85 6.49 3.47
N LYS A 122 10.29 5.37 3.92
CA LYS A 122 10.97 4.07 3.85
C LYS A 122 11.07 3.52 2.43
N SER A 123 10.30 4.05 1.48
CA SER A 123 10.38 3.65 0.08
C SER A 123 11.57 4.29 -0.65
N LEU A 124 12.12 5.38 -0.11
CA LEU A 124 13.12 6.19 -0.82
C LEU A 124 14.30 5.39 -1.37
N PRO A 125 14.90 4.43 -0.63
CA PRO A 125 16.02 3.66 -1.17
C PRO A 125 15.66 2.82 -2.41
N LEU A 126 14.38 2.52 -2.64
CA LEU A 126 13.92 1.70 -3.76
C LEU A 126 13.42 2.53 -4.93
N LEU A 127 13.07 3.79 -4.70
CA LEU A 127 12.57 4.66 -5.77
C LEU A 127 13.67 4.94 -6.77
N VAL A 128 13.31 4.90 -8.05
CA VAL A 128 14.23 5.15 -9.15
C VAL A 128 13.80 6.41 -9.90
N SER A 129 14.67 6.91 -10.78
CA SER A 129 14.33 8.07 -11.61
C SER A 129 13.07 7.77 -12.42
N GLY A 130 12.12 8.70 -12.40
CA GLY A 130 10.84 8.55 -13.08
C GLY A 130 9.76 7.84 -12.27
N SER A 131 10.04 7.45 -11.02
CA SER A 131 9.03 6.85 -10.14
C SER A 131 7.90 7.83 -9.83
N SER A 132 6.69 7.27 -9.62
CA SER A 132 5.52 8.04 -9.22
C SER A 132 5.12 7.67 -7.79
N VAL A 133 4.87 8.68 -6.97
CA VAL A 133 4.36 8.52 -5.61
C VAL A 133 3.00 9.19 -5.53
N ILE A 134 1.98 8.42 -5.15
CA ILE A 134 0.59 8.86 -5.11
C ILE A 134 0.07 8.67 -3.68
N LEU A 135 -0.58 9.69 -3.16
CA LEU A 135 -1.17 9.65 -1.82
C LEU A 135 -2.68 9.81 -1.93
N THR A 136 -3.43 8.96 -1.22
CA THR A 136 -4.87 9.15 -1.09
C THR A 136 -5.13 10.27 -0.10
N GLY A 137 -5.90 11.26 -0.52
CA GLY A 137 -6.34 12.35 0.34
C GLY A 137 -7.84 12.31 0.55
N SER A 138 -8.30 13.04 1.55
CA SER A 138 -9.72 13.17 1.86
C SER A 138 -10.00 14.52 2.52
N THR A 139 -11.24 14.93 2.47
CA THR A 139 -11.74 16.12 3.16
C THR A 139 -12.55 15.75 4.39
#